data_a9b35c78f210d1aea521fee87cf3bcf9
#
_entry.id   a9b35c78f210d1aea521fee87cf3bcf9
#
_cell.length_a   1.000
_cell.length_b   1.000
_cell.length_c   1.000
_cell.angle_alpha   90.00
_cell.angle_beta   90.00
_cell.angle_gamma   90.00
#
_symmetry.space_group_name_H-M   'P 1'
#
loop_
_entity.id
_entity.type
_entity.pdbx_description
1 polymer ?
#
loop_
_entity_poly.entity_id
_entity_poly.type
_entity_poly.pdbx_seq_one_letter_code
_entity_poly.pdbx_strand_id
1 'polypeptide(L)'
;MRPSAILAAAISLSLSLCAEAQVEPLIQTTWSQTSPYNDQCPDNMLAGCVAIAMAQVMNYHKYPLHGQGQNTYTWKGKKLTADFANTCYRWDEMETDPTAVAELVYHCGVSVWMDYSPSFSGSNEYYAKSALVDFFGYDEDIKLVPRNKYTDDEWSDLLRQQLDEGLPMIYSSGGHTFVVDGYSSDGLFHANMGFGYPGKYYTLDGLGSKNNSTALINIRPTDHFILPLIASIHSSYK
;
A
#
# COMPACT_ATOMS: atom_id res chain seq x y z
N MET A 1 -48.91 11.91 -60.22
CA MET A 1 -47.98 10.82 -59.78
C MET A 1 -46.93 11.40 -58.88
N ARG A 2 -46.97 11.11 -57.62
CA ARG A 2 -45.93 11.55 -56.65
C ARG A 2 -45.01 10.36 -56.36
N PRO A 3 -43.66 10.51 -56.40
CA PRO A 3 -42.78 9.43 -56.04
C PRO A 3 -42.67 9.31 -54.52
N SER A 4 -42.87 8.09 -54.01
CA SER A 4 -42.67 7.73 -52.60
C SER A 4 -41.15 7.66 -52.31
N ALA A 5 -40.71 8.45 -51.34
CA ALA A 5 -39.36 8.36 -50.82
C ALA A 5 -39.29 7.22 -49.80
N ILE A 6 -38.47 6.24 -50.05
CA ILE A 6 -38.14 5.15 -49.12
C ILE A 6 -37.04 5.68 -48.20
N LEU A 7 -37.39 5.86 -46.90
CA LEU A 7 -36.41 6.25 -45.86
C LEU A 7 -35.70 4.99 -45.39
N ALA A 8 -34.45 4.82 -45.79
CA ALA A 8 -33.60 3.76 -45.28
C ALA A 8 -33.09 4.15 -43.88
N ALA A 9 -33.56 3.48 -42.84
CA ALA A 9 -33.05 3.63 -41.49
C ALA A 9 -31.72 2.87 -41.39
N ALA A 10 -30.60 3.59 -41.27
CA ALA A 10 -29.33 3.00 -40.95
C ALA A 10 -29.27 2.67 -39.45
N ILE A 11 -29.28 1.38 -39.12
CA ILE A 11 -29.04 0.90 -37.75
C ILE A 11 -27.54 0.91 -37.55
N SER A 12 -27.04 1.93 -36.83
CA SER A 12 -25.66 1.95 -36.35
C SER A 12 -25.52 0.99 -35.18
N LEU A 13 -24.92 -0.16 -35.42
CA LEU A 13 -24.53 -1.13 -34.40
C LEU A 13 -23.31 -0.57 -33.70
N SER A 14 -23.47 0.08 -32.55
CA SER A 14 -22.37 0.46 -31.69
C SER A 14 -21.82 -0.79 -31.00
N LEU A 15 -20.70 -1.33 -31.49
CA LEU A 15 -19.93 -2.29 -30.73
C LEU A 15 -19.36 -1.52 -29.51
N SER A 16 -19.97 -1.72 -28.34
CA SER A 16 -19.29 -1.45 -27.07
C SER A 16 -18.14 -2.45 -26.96
N LEU A 17 -16.93 -2.02 -27.26
CA LEU A 17 -15.76 -2.72 -26.75
C LEU A 17 -15.85 -2.66 -25.23
N CYS A 18 -16.18 -3.77 -24.58
CA CYS A 18 -15.89 -3.95 -23.16
C CYS A 18 -14.37 -3.87 -23.04
N ALA A 19 -13.84 -2.73 -22.58
CA ALA A 19 -12.46 -2.70 -22.14
C ALA A 19 -12.30 -3.75 -21.02
N GLU A 20 -11.35 -4.66 -21.15
CA GLU A 20 -11.06 -5.60 -20.09
C GLU A 20 -10.65 -4.81 -18.85
N ALA A 21 -11.14 -5.24 -17.68
CA ALA A 21 -10.90 -4.54 -16.42
C ALA A 21 -9.39 -4.52 -16.10
N GLN A 22 -8.89 -3.35 -15.70
CA GLN A 22 -7.51 -3.16 -15.23
C GLN A 22 -7.48 -2.04 -14.19
N VAL A 23 -6.49 -2.08 -13.32
CA VAL A 23 -6.17 -1.00 -12.37
C VAL A 23 -4.71 -0.63 -12.56
N GLU A 24 -4.47 0.62 -12.99
CA GLU A 24 -3.11 1.15 -13.08
C GLU A 24 -2.42 1.15 -11.72
N PRO A 25 -1.08 1.07 -11.67
CA PRO A 25 -0.35 1.08 -10.40
C PRO A 25 -0.72 2.27 -9.51
N LEU A 26 -1.25 1.96 -8.33
CA LEU A 26 -1.68 2.97 -7.34
C LEU A 26 -0.46 3.63 -6.67
N ILE A 27 0.63 2.87 -6.46
CA ILE A 27 1.85 3.34 -5.82
C ILE A 27 2.82 3.87 -6.89
N GLN A 28 3.23 5.14 -6.73
CA GLN A 28 4.18 5.79 -7.64
C GLN A 28 5.59 5.88 -7.06
N THR A 29 5.78 5.53 -5.78
CA THR A 29 7.08 5.60 -5.12
C THR A 29 8.05 4.55 -5.65
N THR A 30 9.35 4.89 -5.61
CA THR A 30 10.45 3.98 -5.97
C THR A 30 11.39 3.79 -4.78
N TRP A 31 10.81 3.64 -3.58
CA TRP A 31 11.59 3.58 -2.35
C TRP A 31 12.34 2.27 -2.20
N SER A 32 13.41 2.30 -1.40
CA SER A 32 14.27 1.14 -1.14
C SER A 32 14.63 1.03 0.34
N GLN A 33 15.35 -0.04 0.68
CA GLN A 33 15.78 -0.28 2.06
C GLN A 33 17.11 0.41 2.43
N THR A 34 17.72 1.13 1.49
CA THR A 34 19.02 1.80 1.63
C THR A 34 18.85 3.31 1.66
N SER A 35 19.93 4.07 1.85
CA SER A 35 19.88 5.54 1.84
C SER A 35 19.17 6.08 0.60
N PRO A 36 18.33 7.13 0.76
CA PRO A 36 18.13 7.90 1.99
C PRO A 36 17.07 7.32 2.94
N TYR A 37 16.38 6.25 2.59
CA TYR A 37 15.22 5.71 3.32
C TYR A 37 15.59 5.09 4.67
N ASN A 38 16.82 4.61 4.83
CA ASN A 38 17.32 4.03 6.09
C ASN A 38 18.20 4.99 6.92
N ASP A 39 18.27 6.28 6.57
CA ASP A 39 19.20 7.22 7.22
C ASP A 39 18.91 7.43 8.71
N GLN A 40 17.70 7.14 9.17
CA GLN A 40 17.34 7.14 10.61
C GLN A 40 17.39 5.74 11.25
N CYS A 41 17.62 4.69 10.47
CA CYS A 41 17.78 3.35 11.04
C CYS A 41 19.09 3.20 11.82
N PRO A 42 19.12 2.36 12.89
CA PRO A 42 20.32 2.22 13.70
C PRO A 42 21.52 1.75 12.86
N ASP A 43 22.64 2.42 12.99
CA ASP A 43 23.91 2.13 12.28
C ASP A 43 23.74 2.07 10.74
N ASN A 44 22.78 2.79 10.17
CA ASN A 44 22.41 2.77 8.74
C ASN A 44 22.14 1.33 8.21
N MET A 45 21.64 0.46 9.07
CA MET A 45 21.19 -0.87 8.66
C MET A 45 20.04 -0.77 7.66
N LEU A 46 19.80 -1.85 6.89
CA LEU A 46 18.66 -1.89 5.97
C LEU A 46 17.37 -1.58 6.72
N ALA A 47 16.49 -0.79 6.10
CA ALA A 47 15.20 -0.38 6.71
C ALA A 47 14.25 -1.56 6.98
N GLY A 48 14.35 -2.62 6.17
CA GLY A 48 13.47 -3.79 6.21
C GLY A 48 12.29 -3.68 5.26
N CYS A 49 12.00 -4.77 4.55
CA CYS A 49 10.96 -4.80 3.51
C CYS A 49 9.56 -4.51 4.06
N VAL A 50 9.24 -4.97 5.27
CA VAL A 50 7.96 -4.68 5.94
C VAL A 50 7.79 -3.18 6.16
N ALA A 51 8.83 -2.49 6.65
CA ALA A 51 8.78 -1.05 6.88
C ALA A 51 8.61 -0.25 5.58
N ILE A 52 9.30 -0.64 4.52
CA ILE A 52 9.17 -0.01 3.19
C ILE A 52 7.76 -0.23 2.62
N ALA A 53 7.23 -1.45 2.68
CA ALA A 53 5.89 -1.73 2.19
C ALA A 53 4.82 -0.94 2.96
N MET A 54 4.90 -0.88 4.29
CA MET A 54 4.02 -0.05 5.12
C MET A 54 4.12 1.42 4.73
N ALA A 55 5.32 1.96 4.67
CA ALA A 55 5.55 3.37 4.36
C ALA A 55 5.00 3.77 2.99
N GLN A 56 5.16 2.92 1.96
CA GLN A 56 4.63 3.16 0.62
C GLN A 56 3.08 3.19 0.61
N VAL A 57 2.43 2.24 1.31
CA VAL A 57 0.96 2.22 1.42
C VAL A 57 0.46 3.43 2.22
N MET A 58 1.14 3.80 3.30
CA MET A 58 0.80 4.99 4.09
C MET A 58 0.96 6.28 3.27
N ASN A 59 2.01 6.38 2.45
CA ASN A 59 2.22 7.52 1.56
C ASN A 59 1.15 7.61 0.46
N TYR A 60 0.67 6.50 -0.06
CA TYR A 60 -0.45 6.48 -1.00
C TYR A 60 -1.71 7.09 -0.40
N HIS A 61 -2.03 6.73 0.84
CA HIS A 61 -3.18 7.28 1.56
C HIS A 61 -2.92 8.68 2.13
N LYS A 62 -1.67 9.14 2.19
CA LYS A 62 -1.25 10.37 2.91
C LYS A 62 -1.81 10.41 4.34
N TYR A 63 -1.73 9.28 5.04
CA TYR A 63 -2.37 9.07 6.33
C TYR A 63 -1.50 8.22 7.28
N PRO A 64 -1.54 8.51 8.59
CA PRO A 64 -2.22 9.62 9.28
C PRO A 64 -1.39 10.91 9.25
N LEU A 65 -1.99 12.05 9.63
CA LEU A 65 -1.21 13.27 9.86
C LEU A 65 -0.34 13.14 11.12
N HIS A 66 -0.90 12.56 12.18
CA HIS A 66 -0.21 12.16 13.42
C HIS A 66 -0.62 10.73 13.76
N GLY A 67 0.31 9.93 14.25
CA GLY A 67 -0.02 8.62 14.78
C GLY A 67 -0.56 8.68 16.22
N GLN A 68 -0.52 7.53 16.91
CA GLN A 68 -1.03 7.38 18.28
C GLN A 68 0.03 6.75 19.18
N GLY A 69 0.21 7.32 20.38
CA GLY A 69 1.15 6.78 21.37
C GLY A 69 2.61 6.76 20.91
N GLN A 70 3.36 5.84 21.47
CA GLN A 70 4.78 5.62 21.15
C GLN A 70 5.11 4.14 21.25
N ASN A 71 6.16 3.71 20.55
CA ASN A 71 6.76 2.39 20.77
C ASN A 71 8.25 2.52 21.11
N THR A 72 8.70 1.66 22.01
CA THR A 72 10.10 1.59 22.41
C THR A 72 10.51 0.14 22.62
N TYR A 73 11.63 -0.26 22.05
CA TYR A 73 12.23 -1.56 22.31
C TYR A 73 13.77 -1.48 22.32
N THR A 74 14.40 -2.55 22.77
CA THR A 74 15.86 -2.65 22.79
C THR A 74 16.33 -3.57 21.66
N TRP A 75 17.14 -3.02 20.75
CA TRP A 75 17.81 -3.76 19.69
C TRP A 75 19.32 -3.73 19.93
N LYS A 76 19.95 -4.90 20.11
CA LYS A 76 21.39 -5.05 20.36
C LYS A 76 21.95 -4.08 21.41
N GLY A 77 21.20 -3.88 22.51
CA GLY A 77 21.58 -2.97 23.61
C GLY A 77 21.28 -1.48 23.35
N LYS A 78 20.82 -1.10 22.17
CA LYS A 78 20.37 0.27 21.84
C LYS A 78 18.87 0.39 22.05
N LYS A 79 18.42 1.46 22.71
CA LYS A 79 17.02 1.79 22.85
C LYS A 79 16.56 2.50 21.58
N LEU A 80 15.60 1.91 20.87
CA LEU A 80 14.96 2.49 19.70
C LEU A 80 13.55 2.96 20.07
N THR A 81 13.21 4.18 19.69
CA THR A 81 11.91 4.80 20.07
C THR A 81 11.34 5.55 18.88
N ALA A 82 10.03 5.43 18.68
CA ALA A 82 9.24 6.28 17.79
C ALA A 82 8.05 6.87 18.59
N ASP A 83 7.92 8.18 18.57
CA ASP A 83 6.81 8.91 19.19
C ASP A 83 5.80 9.30 18.11
N PHE A 84 4.87 8.40 17.84
CA PHE A 84 3.91 8.56 16.75
C PHE A 84 2.94 9.72 17.03
N ALA A 85 2.54 9.90 18.28
CA ALA A 85 1.54 10.91 18.67
C ALA A 85 2.04 12.34 18.49
N ASN A 86 3.34 12.56 18.68
CA ASN A 86 3.94 13.90 18.59
C ASN A 86 4.66 14.15 17.25
N THR A 87 4.64 13.16 16.32
CA THR A 87 5.21 13.32 14.98
C THR A 87 4.15 13.78 13.99
N CYS A 88 4.43 14.81 13.21
CA CYS A 88 3.63 15.23 12.07
C CYS A 88 4.26 14.67 10.80
N TYR A 89 3.60 13.71 10.14
CA TYR A 89 4.08 13.16 8.89
C TYR A 89 3.85 14.13 7.73
N ARG A 90 4.96 14.53 7.09
CA ARG A 90 5.00 15.58 6.05
C ARG A 90 4.76 14.98 4.67
N TRP A 91 3.51 14.54 4.40
CA TRP A 91 3.15 13.77 3.20
C TRP A 91 3.51 14.45 1.89
N ASP A 92 3.38 15.78 1.80
CA ASP A 92 3.68 16.52 0.59
C ASP A 92 5.20 16.74 0.36
N GLU A 93 6.02 16.40 1.35
CA GLU A 93 7.48 16.49 1.28
C GLU A 93 8.15 15.14 1.05
N MET A 94 7.43 14.00 1.07
CA MET A 94 8.00 12.65 0.98
C MET A 94 8.87 12.43 -0.27
N GLU A 95 8.56 13.09 -1.39
CA GLU A 95 9.32 12.97 -2.65
C GLU A 95 10.47 13.98 -2.75
N THR A 96 10.49 15.03 -1.93
CA THR A 96 11.43 16.15 -2.06
C THR A 96 12.37 16.29 -0.86
N ASP A 97 11.96 15.83 0.31
CA ASP A 97 12.76 15.85 1.54
C ASP A 97 13.09 14.42 1.99
N PRO A 98 14.34 13.96 1.81
CA PRO A 98 14.75 12.63 2.24
C PRO A 98 14.60 12.41 3.76
N THR A 99 14.59 13.49 4.57
CA THR A 99 14.40 13.35 6.03
C THR A 99 12.95 13.00 6.37
N ALA A 100 11.97 13.46 5.60
CA ALA A 100 10.57 13.14 5.81
C ALA A 100 10.31 11.65 5.58
N VAL A 101 10.81 11.09 4.48
CA VAL A 101 10.62 9.67 4.18
C VAL A 101 11.44 8.77 5.11
N ALA A 102 12.67 9.15 5.48
CA ALA A 102 13.49 8.38 6.43
C ALA A 102 12.83 8.31 7.82
N GLU A 103 12.20 9.39 8.30
CA GLU A 103 11.44 9.41 9.54
C GLU A 103 10.24 8.44 9.49
N LEU A 104 9.43 8.50 8.43
CA LEU A 104 8.31 7.59 8.26
C LEU A 104 8.77 6.11 8.23
N VAL A 105 9.79 5.81 7.45
CA VAL A 105 10.34 4.45 7.31
C VAL A 105 10.90 3.93 8.64
N TYR A 106 11.64 4.77 9.38
CA TYR A 106 12.13 4.42 10.71
C TYR A 106 10.97 4.16 11.68
N HIS A 107 9.94 5.00 11.67
CA HIS A 107 8.76 4.82 12.50
C HIS A 107 8.01 3.51 12.15
N CYS A 108 7.84 3.20 10.87
CA CYS A 108 7.32 1.90 10.46
C CYS A 108 8.17 0.74 10.98
N GLY A 109 9.50 0.85 10.91
CA GLY A 109 10.40 -0.17 11.45
C GLY A 109 10.28 -0.34 12.97
N VAL A 110 10.24 0.78 13.73
CA VAL A 110 10.06 0.72 15.18
C VAL A 110 8.68 0.16 15.56
N SER A 111 7.64 0.49 14.81
CA SER A 111 6.27 0.02 15.09
C SER A 111 6.12 -1.50 14.98
N VAL A 112 7.00 -2.15 14.21
CA VAL A 112 6.98 -3.60 13.98
C VAL A 112 8.14 -4.33 14.67
N TRP A 113 8.83 -3.70 15.62
CA TRP A 113 10.00 -4.27 16.34
C TRP A 113 11.05 -4.83 15.39
N MET A 114 11.45 -4.06 14.37
CA MET A 114 12.38 -4.49 13.33
C MET A 114 13.69 -5.02 13.92
N ASP A 115 14.08 -6.24 13.53
CA ASP A 115 15.43 -6.75 13.79
C ASP A 115 16.37 -6.28 12.68
N TYR A 116 17.03 -5.16 12.93
CA TYR A 116 17.87 -4.50 11.95
C TYR A 116 19.18 -5.24 11.69
N SER A 117 19.60 -5.32 10.41
CA SER A 117 20.83 -6.00 9.98
C SER A 117 21.35 -5.36 8.68
N PRO A 118 22.65 -5.48 8.37
CA PRO A 118 23.23 -4.93 7.14
C PRO A 118 22.82 -5.71 5.88
N SER A 119 22.38 -6.96 6.04
CA SER A 119 22.04 -7.83 4.90
C SER A 119 20.58 -8.23 4.84
N PHE A 120 19.88 -8.24 5.99
CA PHE A 120 18.48 -8.65 6.07
C PHE A 120 17.86 -8.13 7.36
N SER A 121 17.11 -7.04 7.29
CA SER A 121 16.28 -6.54 8.40
C SER A 121 14.90 -7.17 8.34
N GLY A 122 14.48 -7.79 9.43
CA GLY A 122 13.30 -8.65 9.48
C GLY A 122 12.24 -8.22 10.49
N SER A 123 11.01 -8.40 10.13
CA SER A 123 9.81 -8.38 10.96
C SER A 123 8.75 -9.25 10.30
N ASN A 124 7.50 -9.18 10.74
CA ASN A 124 6.42 -9.97 10.15
C ASN A 124 5.12 -9.16 9.97
N GLU A 125 4.24 -9.70 9.16
CA GLU A 125 2.98 -9.05 8.76
C GLU A 125 1.96 -8.94 9.90
N TYR A 126 2.04 -9.78 10.92
CA TYR A 126 1.19 -9.67 12.12
C TYR A 126 1.47 -8.36 12.85
N TYR A 127 2.75 -8.01 12.99
CA TYR A 127 3.14 -6.74 13.57
C TYR A 127 2.76 -5.56 12.68
N ALA A 128 2.87 -5.71 11.35
CA ALA A 128 2.43 -4.66 10.43
C ALA A 128 0.93 -4.39 10.55
N LYS A 129 0.09 -5.46 10.64
CA LYS A 129 -1.33 -5.31 10.89
C LYS A 129 -1.60 -4.54 12.17
N SER A 130 -1.03 -5.01 13.29
CA SER A 130 -1.23 -4.37 14.60
C SER A 130 -0.73 -2.94 14.61
N ALA A 131 0.44 -2.66 14.01
CA ALA A 131 1.00 -1.33 13.95
C ALA A 131 0.14 -0.34 13.17
N LEU A 132 -0.41 -0.76 12.03
CA LEU A 132 -1.32 0.08 11.22
C LEU A 132 -2.55 0.48 12.04
N VAL A 133 -3.12 -0.42 12.81
CA VAL A 133 -4.29 -0.15 13.66
C VAL A 133 -3.89 0.66 14.90
N ASP A 134 -2.94 0.14 15.70
CA ASP A 134 -2.67 0.63 17.05
C ASP A 134 -1.90 1.95 17.07
N PHE A 135 -0.98 2.14 16.10
CA PHE A 135 -0.12 3.34 16.07
C PHE A 135 -0.47 4.32 14.95
N PHE A 136 -1.03 3.82 13.85
CA PHE A 136 -1.29 4.67 12.68
C PHE A 136 -2.79 4.91 12.42
N GLY A 137 -3.68 4.34 13.25
CA GLY A 137 -5.11 4.64 13.22
C GLY A 137 -5.84 4.18 11.96
N TYR A 138 -5.34 3.13 11.31
CA TYR A 138 -6.05 2.46 10.20
C TYR A 138 -7.23 1.63 10.74
N ASP A 139 -8.14 1.28 9.85
CA ASP A 139 -9.35 0.54 10.19
C ASP A 139 -9.01 -0.86 10.77
N GLU A 140 -9.77 -1.29 11.78
CA GLU A 140 -9.63 -2.59 12.43
C GLU A 140 -9.96 -3.76 11.48
N ASP A 141 -10.68 -3.49 10.39
CA ASP A 141 -11.03 -4.49 9.36
C ASP A 141 -9.85 -4.99 8.52
N ILE A 142 -8.64 -4.49 8.77
CA ILE A 142 -7.42 -5.06 8.16
C ILE A 142 -7.32 -6.54 8.50
N LYS A 143 -7.14 -7.37 7.47
CA LYS A 143 -7.02 -8.83 7.61
C LYS A 143 -5.71 -9.34 7.03
N LEU A 144 -5.04 -10.21 7.77
CA LEU A 144 -3.96 -11.03 7.24
C LEU A 144 -4.55 -12.33 6.74
N VAL A 145 -4.50 -12.55 5.43
CA VAL A 145 -5.08 -13.71 4.76
C VAL A 145 -3.98 -14.57 4.11
N PRO A 146 -3.95 -15.89 4.38
CA PRO A 146 -2.97 -16.79 3.75
C PRO A 146 -3.52 -17.33 2.42
N ARG A 147 -2.70 -17.29 1.36
CA ARG A 147 -3.09 -17.75 0.02
C ARG A 147 -3.52 -19.22 -0.02
N ASN A 148 -2.97 -20.07 0.83
CA ASN A 148 -3.28 -21.50 0.84
C ASN A 148 -4.71 -21.85 1.27
N LYS A 149 -5.51 -20.88 1.68
CA LYS A 149 -6.94 -21.04 1.99
C LYS A 149 -7.85 -20.81 0.79
N TYR A 150 -7.31 -20.42 -0.36
CA TYR A 150 -8.03 -20.02 -1.57
C TYR A 150 -7.60 -20.88 -2.76
N THR A 151 -8.48 -21.07 -3.70
CA THR A 151 -8.10 -21.49 -5.07
C THR A 151 -7.36 -20.32 -5.76
N ASP A 152 -6.74 -20.56 -6.90
CA ASP A 152 -6.03 -19.49 -7.61
C ASP A 152 -7.01 -18.44 -8.17
N ASP A 153 -8.20 -18.87 -8.62
CA ASP A 153 -9.25 -17.96 -9.07
C ASP A 153 -9.78 -17.09 -7.91
N GLU A 154 -10.16 -17.73 -6.79
CA GLU A 154 -10.62 -16.99 -5.59
C GLU A 154 -9.57 -16.00 -5.08
N TRP A 155 -8.29 -16.37 -5.14
CA TRP A 155 -7.21 -15.49 -4.72
C TRP A 155 -7.03 -14.31 -5.68
N SER A 156 -7.06 -14.57 -7.00
CA SER A 156 -7.02 -13.52 -8.01
C SER A 156 -8.20 -12.55 -7.86
N ASP A 157 -9.41 -13.08 -7.65
CA ASP A 157 -10.61 -12.26 -7.47
C ASP A 157 -10.52 -11.40 -6.20
N LEU A 158 -10.01 -11.96 -5.09
CA LEU A 158 -9.77 -11.22 -3.85
C LEU A 158 -8.78 -10.06 -4.08
N LEU A 159 -7.65 -10.31 -4.75
CA LEU A 159 -6.66 -9.26 -5.02
C LEU A 159 -7.24 -8.17 -5.93
N ARG A 160 -7.97 -8.55 -6.99
CA ARG A 160 -8.63 -7.60 -7.91
C ARG A 160 -9.66 -6.76 -7.18
N GLN A 161 -10.50 -7.38 -6.35
CA GLN A 161 -11.50 -6.63 -5.58
C GLN A 161 -10.86 -5.54 -4.71
N GLN A 162 -9.73 -5.84 -4.03
CA GLN A 162 -9.01 -4.83 -3.26
C GLN A 162 -8.53 -3.67 -4.14
N LEU A 163 -7.97 -4.00 -5.31
CA LEU A 163 -7.45 -2.99 -6.23
C LEU A 163 -8.54 -2.16 -6.88
N ASP A 164 -9.69 -2.75 -7.20
CA ASP A 164 -10.88 -2.05 -7.70
C ASP A 164 -11.44 -1.05 -6.67
N GLU A 165 -11.28 -1.35 -5.38
CA GLU A 165 -11.61 -0.44 -4.27
C GLU A 165 -10.52 0.62 -4.01
N GLY A 166 -9.42 0.62 -4.78
CA GLY A 166 -8.28 1.54 -4.58
C GLY A 166 -7.45 1.21 -3.34
N LEU A 167 -7.41 -0.05 -2.92
CA LEU A 167 -6.71 -0.50 -1.72
C LEU A 167 -5.45 -1.30 -2.10
N PRO A 168 -4.26 -0.68 -2.11
CA PRO A 168 -3.02 -1.41 -2.28
C PRO A 168 -2.79 -2.34 -1.07
N MET A 169 -2.22 -3.50 -1.33
CA MET A 169 -2.04 -4.56 -0.33
C MET A 169 -0.57 -4.74 0.03
N ILE A 170 -0.29 -5.02 1.30
CA ILE A 170 1.03 -5.50 1.72
C ILE A 170 1.04 -7.02 1.54
N TYR A 171 1.88 -7.50 0.63
CA TYR A 171 1.97 -8.89 0.24
C TYR A 171 3.31 -9.47 0.67
N SER A 172 3.31 -10.70 1.17
CA SER A 172 4.53 -11.38 1.59
C SER A 172 4.63 -12.76 0.94
N SER A 173 5.79 -13.08 0.41
CA SER A 173 6.12 -14.39 -0.11
C SER A 173 7.63 -14.64 -0.11
N GLY A 174 8.03 -15.89 0.16
CA GLY A 174 9.43 -16.29 0.08
C GLY A 174 10.40 -15.52 0.99
N GLY A 175 9.91 -14.96 2.09
CA GLY A 175 10.71 -14.18 3.03
C GLY A 175 10.90 -12.71 2.61
N HIS A 176 10.13 -12.23 1.63
CA HIS A 176 10.11 -10.82 1.21
C HIS A 176 8.70 -10.25 1.30
N THR A 177 8.61 -9.00 1.75
CA THR A 177 7.36 -8.23 1.84
C THR A 177 7.40 -7.07 0.87
N PHE A 178 6.33 -6.89 0.10
CA PHE A 178 6.21 -5.90 -0.96
C PHE A 178 4.77 -5.42 -1.10
N VAL A 179 4.51 -4.48 -2.02
CA VAL A 179 3.16 -3.97 -2.27
C VAL A 179 2.63 -4.54 -3.58
N VAL A 180 1.37 -5.02 -3.57
CA VAL A 180 0.59 -5.31 -4.78
C VAL A 180 -0.42 -4.19 -4.94
N ASP A 181 -0.38 -3.47 -6.06
CA ASP A 181 -1.04 -2.17 -6.21
C ASP A 181 -1.67 -1.91 -7.58
N GLY A 182 -1.80 -2.93 -8.41
CA GLY A 182 -2.46 -2.81 -9.71
C GLY A 182 -2.60 -4.16 -10.41
N TYR A 183 -3.35 -4.19 -11.49
CA TYR A 183 -3.41 -5.34 -12.40
C TYR A 183 -3.74 -4.90 -13.82
N SER A 184 -3.23 -5.65 -14.79
CA SER A 184 -3.45 -5.41 -16.22
C SER A 184 -4.63 -6.20 -16.79
N SER A 185 -5.10 -5.81 -17.94
CA SER A 185 -6.20 -6.49 -18.66
C SER A 185 -5.87 -7.94 -19.05
N ASP A 186 -4.61 -8.30 -19.21
CA ASP A 186 -4.15 -9.67 -19.46
C ASP A 186 -3.93 -10.48 -18.17
N GLY A 187 -4.36 -9.96 -17.02
CA GLY A 187 -4.44 -10.69 -15.76
C GLY A 187 -3.15 -10.73 -14.95
N LEU A 188 -2.16 -9.91 -15.29
CA LEU A 188 -0.94 -9.77 -14.50
C LEU A 188 -1.16 -8.78 -13.35
N PHE A 189 -0.57 -9.04 -12.20
CA PHE A 189 -0.57 -8.15 -11.03
C PHE A 189 0.66 -7.28 -11.00
N HIS A 190 0.49 -5.98 -10.81
CA HIS A 190 1.60 -5.06 -10.56
C HIS A 190 2.06 -5.17 -9.11
N ALA A 191 3.38 -5.24 -8.92
CA ALA A 191 3.98 -5.30 -7.59
C ALA A 191 5.22 -4.39 -7.51
N ASN A 192 5.28 -3.60 -6.44
CA ASN A 192 6.42 -2.78 -6.06
C ASN A 192 7.22 -3.48 -4.97
N MET A 193 8.40 -3.97 -5.33
CA MET A 193 9.25 -4.78 -4.45
C MET A 193 10.03 -3.97 -3.41
N GLY A 194 10.00 -2.64 -3.46
CA GLY A 194 10.75 -1.80 -2.52
C GLY A 194 12.28 -1.85 -2.73
N PHE A 195 12.75 -1.96 -3.96
CA PHE A 195 14.17 -2.06 -4.32
C PHE A 195 14.72 -0.84 -5.06
N GLY A 196 14.05 0.30 -5.01
CA GLY A 196 14.54 1.55 -5.58
C GLY A 196 14.24 1.73 -7.08
N TYR A 197 13.33 0.95 -7.64
CA TYR A 197 12.87 1.06 -9.02
C TYR A 197 11.35 0.87 -9.10
N PRO A 198 10.71 1.32 -10.19
CA PRO A 198 9.28 1.10 -10.40
C PRO A 198 8.92 -0.37 -10.33
N GLY A 199 7.73 -0.67 -9.86
CA GLY A 199 7.19 -2.02 -9.83
C GLY A 199 7.10 -2.65 -11.22
N LYS A 200 6.76 -3.93 -11.26
CA LYS A 200 6.60 -4.72 -12.48
C LYS A 200 5.34 -5.55 -12.41
N TYR A 201 4.91 -6.04 -13.56
CA TYR A 201 3.81 -6.97 -13.69
C TYR A 201 4.28 -8.42 -13.56
N TYR A 202 3.54 -9.22 -12.81
CA TYR A 202 3.83 -10.61 -12.50
C TYR A 202 2.57 -11.47 -12.70
N THR A 203 2.76 -12.71 -13.12
CA THR A 203 1.70 -13.72 -13.00
C THR A 203 1.39 -13.97 -11.52
N LEU A 204 0.26 -14.58 -11.23
CA LEU A 204 -0.10 -14.93 -9.86
C LEU A 204 0.98 -15.78 -9.17
N ASP A 205 1.56 -16.75 -9.88
CA ASP A 205 2.67 -17.57 -9.38
C ASP A 205 3.99 -16.78 -9.29
N GLY A 206 4.15 -15.76 -10.11
CA GLY A 206 5.28 -14.84 -10.07
C GLY A 206 5.29 -13.96 -8.81
N LEU A 207 4.14 -13.73 -8.18
CA LEU A 207 4.04 -13.07 -6.86
C LEU A 207 4.49 -13.98 -5.72
N GLY A 208 4.51 -15.30 -5.93
CA GLY A 208 4.99 -16.28 -4.96
C GLY A 208 4.13 -17.52 -4.85
N SER A 209 4.64 -18.52 -4.14
CA SER A 209 4.01 -19.82 -4.03
C SER A 209 2.77 -19.80 -3.12
N LYS A 210 1.78 -20.63 -3.46
CA LYS A 210 0.52 -20.76 -2.71
C LYS A 210 0.71 -21.03 -1.23
N ASN A 211 1.70 -21.82 -0.85
CA ASN A 211 1.90 -22.24 0.54
C ASN A 211 2.65 -21.22 1.39
N ASN A 212 3.34 -20.25 0.78
CA ASN A 212 4.23 -19.31 1.47
C ASN A 212 3.84 -17.85 1.24
N SER A 213 2.62 -17.59 0.75
CA SER A 213 2.17 -16.23 0.49
C SER A 213 1.04 -15.83 1.44
N THR A 214 1.08 -14.58 1.86
CA THR A 214 0.04 -13.90 2.65
C THR A 214 -0.19 -12.51 2.11
N ALA A 215 -1.37 -11.94 2.36
CA ALA A 215 -1.67 -10.55 2.07
C ALA A 215 -2.34 -9.88 3.26
N LEU A 216 -1.93 -8.65 3.57
CA LEU A 216 -2.72 -7.72 4.36
C LEU A 216 -3.67 -7.00 3.42
N ILE A 217 -4.95 -7.17 3.64
CA ILE A 217 -6.05 -6.59 2.85
C ILE A 217 -6.89 -5.64 3.71
N ASN A 218 -7.74 -4.85 3.06
CA ASN A 218 -8.59 -3.83 3.68
C ASN A 218 -7.77 -2.73 4.39
N ILE A 219 -6.59 -2.39 3.85
CA ILE A 219 -5.76 -1.32 4.41
C ILE A 219 -6.38 0.01 4.00
N ARG A 220 -7.16 0.61 4.90
CA ARG A 220 -7.84 1.90 4.66
C ARG A 220 -7.77 2.79 5.90
N PRO A 221 -7.63 4.12 5.74
CA PRO A 221 -7.81 5.07 6.84
C PRO A 221 -9.18 4.94 7.49
N THR A 222 -9.28 5.19 8.80
CA THR A 222 -10.60 5.27 9.45
C THR A 222 -11.36 6.52 9.02
N ASP A 223 -12.67 6.42 8.78
CA ASP A 223 -13.52 7.54 8.34
C ASP A 223 -13.68 8.68 9.37
N HIS A 224 -13.16 8.50 10.59
CA HIS A 224 -13.32 9.47 11.67
C HIS A 224 -12.63 10.82 11.42
N PHE A 225 -11.72 10.95 10.44
CA PHE A 225 -10.99 12.18 10.15
C PHE A 225 -11.42 12.92 8.87
N ILE A 226 -12.37 12.40 8.08
CA ILE A 226 -12.81 13.03 6.82
C ILE A 226 -13.92 14.07 7.07
N LEU A 227 -14.64 14.03 8.20
CA LEU A 227 -15.79 14.88 8.50
C LEU A 227 -15.50 16.38 8.78
N PRO A 228 -14.33 16.85 9.26
CA PRO A 228 -14.14 18.29 9.46
C PRO A 228 -13.95 19.09 8.17
N LEU A 229 -13.47 18.47 7.07
CA LEU A 229 -13.14 19.21 5.85
C LEU A 229 -14.36 19.55 4.99
N ILE A 230 -15.42 18.73 5.05
CA ILE A 230 -16.64 18.93 4.26
C ILE A 230 -17.57 19.94 4.96
N ALA A 231 -17.57 19.99 6.29
CA ALA A 231 -18.40 20.93 7.06
C ALA A 231 -17.97 22.40 6.92
N SER A 232 -16.69 22.66 6.63
CA SER A 232 -16.18 24.04 6.47
C SER A 232 -16.49 24.68 5.11
N ILE A 233 -16.78 23.89 4.09
CA ILE A 233 -17.09 24.39 2.73
C ILE A 233 -18.54 24.86 2.62
N HIS A 234 -19.48 24.33 3.43
CA HIS A 234 -20.90 24.69 3.38
C HIS A 234 -21.27 25.91 4.22
N SER A 235 -20.35 26.42 5.07
CA SER A 235 -20.58 27.61 5.92
C SER A 235 -20.18 28.95 5.27
N SER A 236 -19.55 28.93 4.10
CA SER A 236 -19.05 30.14 3.44
C SER A 236 -19.99 30.72 2.36
N TYR A 237 -21.18 30.16 2.20
CA TYR A 237 -22.21 30.67 1.28
C TYR A 237 -23.56 30.82 2.01
N LYS A 238 -23.62 31.82 2.89
CA LYS A 238 -24.89 32.45 3.31
C LYS A 238 -24.66 33.95 3.48
#